data_5be2507f2a1a131bffaa24dc26fd4e26
#
_entry.id   5be2507f2a1a131bffaa24dc26fd4e26
#
_cell.length_a   1.000
_cell.length_b   1.000
_cell.length_c   1.000
_cell.angle_alpha   90.00
_cell.angle_beta   90.00
_cell.angle_gamma   90.00
#
_symmetry.space_group_name_H-M   'P 1'
#
loop_
_entity.id
_entity.type
_entity.pdbx_description
1 polymer ?
#
loop_
_entity_poly.entity_id
_entity_poly.type
_entity_poly.pdbx_seq_one_letter_code
_entity_poly.pdbx_strand_id
1 'polypeptide(L)'
;MSLRKLINAINKYNSFLITAHVGLEGDAIGSELALALLLRHKGKDAFIVNEDSVPNNYIFLNNRRLIKPLGSKIKLPEAAFILDCSDFNRCGKVAKIIPKKIPLIAIDHHISNSQFAKINWVKPKSSSTGEMIYELYKAMKVKFTRASALCLYTAIMTDTGSFRYSTTSYKTHQAAAELLRFNISADKIYQNVYQSNSYADLLLLKEALDSLSIDKDGRIAWFKINKDFIDSDTPADQTENILDFARRIRGIEVCFLLKKSKDKKNIRVNLRSRGKIDVSKIAQYFGGGGHKNASGCTIKGTFADVEKKIIGRIKSVIKNGRHIGYK
;
A
#
# COMPACT_ATOMS: atom_id res chain seq x y z
N MET A 1 -9.00 19.68 -2.76
CA MET A 1 -9.19 20.63 -1.62
C MET A 1 -7.85 21.07 -1.06
N SER A 2 -7.78 22.23 -0.37
CA SER A 2 -6.49 22.80 0.01
C SER A 2 -5.97 22.27 1.35
N LEU A 3 -4.66 22.15 1.46
CA LEU A 3 -3.90 21.92 2.70
C LEU A 3 -4.38 22.83 3.86
N ARG A 4 -4.81 24.06 3.54
CA ARG A 4 -5.35 25.01 4.52
C ARG A 4 -6.59 24.48 5.26
N LYS A 5 -7.52 23.78 4.57
CA LYS A 5 -8.71 23.18 5.23
C LYS A 5 -8.32 22.05 6.17
N LEU A 6 -7.30 21.26 5.80
CA LEU A 6 -6.74 20.23 6.65
C LEU A 6 -6.14 20.82 7.94
N ILE A 7 -5.28 21.84 7.80
CA ILE A 7 -4.66 22.52 8.95
C ILE A 7 -5.72 23.13 9.87
N ASN A 8 -6.77 23.74 9.31
CA ASN A 8 -7.89 24.29 10.10
C ASN A 8 -8.61 23.17 10.89
N ALA A 9 -8.80 21.99 10.31
CA ALA A 9 -9.39 20.86 11.02
C ALA A 9 -8.49 20.36 12.16
N ILE A 10 -7.17 20.25 11.94
CA ILE A 10 -6.21 19.91 12.99
C ILE A 10 -6.26 20.90 14.15
N ASN A 11 -6.36 22.19 13.85
CA ASN A 11 -6.44 23.22 14.89
C ASN A 11 -7.76 23.18 15.65
N LYS A 12 -8.87 22.83 14.97
CA LYS A 12 -10.23 22.82 15.53
C LYS A 12 -10.46 21.67 16.50
N TYR A 13 -10.03 20.46 16.17
CA TYR A 13 -10.32 19.25 16.95
C TYR A 13 -9.15 18.91 17.88
N ASN A 14 -9.44 18.23 19.00
CA ASN A 14 -8.45 17.89 20.03
C ASN A 14 -8.14 16.40 20.10
N SER A 15 -9.00 15.55 19.57
CA SER A 15 -8.78 14.09 19.57
C SER A 15 -9.06 13.46 18.21
N PHE A 16 -8.15 12.57 17.79
CA PHE A 16 -8.15 11.97 16.46
C PHE A 16 -7.95 10.47 16.51
N LEU A 17 -8.79 9.74 15.80
CA LEU A 17 -8.49 8.37 15.37
C LEU A 17 -7.76 8.45 14.02
N ILE A 18 -6.74 7.63 13.83
CA ILE A 18 -6.02 7.49 12.57
C ILE A 18 -6.13 6.03 12.15
N THR A 19 -6.39 5.80 10.87
CA THR A 19 -6.44 4.46 10.27
C THR A 19 -6.04 4.51 8.80
N ALA A 20 -5.65 3.36 8.26
CA ALA A 20 -5.34 3.17 6.85
C ALA A 20 -6.12 1.97 6.26
N HIS A 21 -5.73 1.52 5.08
CA HIS A 21 -6.33 0.36 4.43
C HIS A 21 -5.89 -0.97 5.06
N VAL A 22 -6.69 -2.03 4.87
CA VAL A 22 -6.30 -3.42 5.20
C VAL A 22 -5.16 -3.89 4.29
N GLY A 23 -4.28 -4.75 4.81
CA GLY A 23 -3.03 -5.10 4.14
C GLY A 23 -2.00 -4.00 4.32
N LEU A 24 -1.72 -3.64 5.58
CA LEU A 24 -0.80 -2.55 5.95
C LEU A 24 0.58 -2.71 5.32
N GLU A 25 1.09 -1.61 4.77
CA GLU A 25 2.41 -1.51 4.17
C GLU A 25 3.18 -0.28 4.69
N GLY A 26 4.40 -0.07 4.23
CA GLY A 26 5.29 0.94 4.80
C GLY A 26 4.79 2.36 4.67
N ASP A 27 4.10 2.72 3.57
CA ASP A 27 3.52 4.05 3.42
C ASP A 27 2.39 4.28 4.42
N ALA A 28 1.46 3.34 4.53
CA ALA A 28 0.35 3.42 5.48
C ALA A 28 0.87 3.60 6.92
N ILE A 29 1.71 2.66 7.41
CA ILE A 29 2.20 2.66 8.79
C ILE A 29 3.09 3.87 9.08
N GLY A 30 4.02 4.18 8.17
CA GLY A 30 4.91 5.32 8.34
C GLY A 30 4.16 6.64 8.38
N SER A 31 3.14 6.81 7.53
CA SER A 31 2.28 7.99 7.48
C SER A 31 1.42 8.13 8.72
N GLU A 32 0.80 7.05 9.20
CA GLU A 32 0.01 7.04 10.43
C GLU A 32 0.85 7.43 11.64
N LEU A 33 2.00 6.81 11.83
CA LEU A 33 2.91 7.10 12.94
C LEU A 33 3.41 8.54 12.89
N ALA A 34 3.82 9.02 11.70
CA ALA A 34 4.29 10.39 11.54
C ALA A 34 3.18 11.42 11.81
N LEU A 35 1.96 11.18 11.32
CA LEU A 35 0.83 12.06 11.61
C LEU A 35 0.48 12.06 13.10
N ALA A 36 0.46 10.91 13.75
CA ALA A 36 0.20 10.81 15.19
C ALA A 36 1.25 11.59 16.01
N LEU A 37 2.52 11.51 15.63
CA LEU A 37 3.60 12.28 16.24
C LEU A 37 3.41 13.80 16.05
N LEU A 38 3.02 14.25 14.86
CA LEU A 38 2.71 15.65 14.57
C LEU A 38 1.57 16.15 15.45
N LEU A 39 0.46 15.40 15.50
CA LEU A 39 -0.72 15.78 16.29
C LEU A 39 -0.39 15.86 17.77
N ARG A 40 0.35 14.90 18.31
CA ARG A 40 0.81 14.93 19.71
C ARG A 40 1.76 16.10 20.01
N HIS A 41 2.67 16.42 19.10
CA HIS A 41 3.50 17.62 19.22
C HIS A 41 2.67 18.90 19.29
N LYS A 42 1.50 18.92 18.65
CA LYS A 42 0.53 20.03 18.72
C LYS A 42 -0.41 19.95 19.93
N GLY A 43 -0.14 19.05 20.91
CA GLY A 43 -0.97 18.88 22.10
C GLY A 43 -2.30 18.17 21.86
N LYS A 44 -2.44 17.44 20.74
CA LYS A 44 -3.66 16.72 20.40
C LYS A 44 -3.58 15.25 20.81
N ASP A 45 -4.70 14.67 21.22
CA ASP A 45 -4.81 13.24 21.42
C ASP A 45 -4.86 12.54 20.07
N ALA A 46 -3.97 11.57 19.83
CA ALA A 46 -3.95 10.80 18.61
C ALA A 46 -3.62 9.34 18.91
N PHE A 47 -4.39 8.44 18.33
CA PHE A 47 -4.19 7.01 18.40
C PHE A 47 -4.52 6.37 17.06
N ILE A 48 -3.77 5.32 16.74
CA ILE A 48 -3.91 4.58 15.50
C ILE A 48 -4.67 3.30 15.79
N VAL A 49 -5.65 2.96 14.96
CA VAL A 49 -6.39 1.68 15.03
C VAL A 49 -6.48 1.12 13.62
N ASN A 50 -5.96 -0.09 13.45
CA ASN A 50 -6.03 -0.82 12.18
C ASN A 50 -6.70 -2.18 12.38
N GLU A 51 -7.23 -2.77 11.30
CA GLU A 51 -7.75 -4.14 11.32
C GLU A 51 -6.61 -5.14 11.47
N ASP A 52 -5.53 -4.92 10.73
CA ASP A 52 -4.37 -5.79 10.71
C ASP A 52 -3.34 -5.40 11.77
N SER A 53 -2.56 -6.36 12.21
CA SER A 53 -1.35 -6.13 13.00
C SER A 53 -0.25 -5.52 12.14
N VAL A 54 0.68 -4.81 12.77
CA VAL A 54 1.87 -4.29 12.09
C VAL A 54 2.73 -5.45 11.58
N PRO A 55 3.03 -5.53 10.27
CA PRO A 55 3.91 -6.56 9.74
C PRO A 55 5.32 -6.51 10.36
N ASN A 56 5.96 -7.68 10.43
CA ASN A 56 7.23 -7.85 11.14
C ASN A 56 8.36 -6.94 10.62
N ASN A 57 8.38 -6.69 9.32
CA ASN A 57 9.36 -5.83 8.65
C ASN A 57 9.20 -4.33 8.98
N TYR A 58 8.12 -3.91 9.67
CA TYR A 58 7.90 -2.54 10.14
C TYR A 58 7.94 -2.39 11.67
N ILE A 59 8.24 -3.46 12.40
CA ILE A 59 8.31 -3.43 13.88
C ILE A 59 9.38 -2.45 14.38
N PHE A 60 10.42 -2.20 13.61
CA PHE A 60 11.49 -1.24 13.93
C PHE A 60 11.01 0.22 13.99
N LEU A 61 9.86 0.55 13.41
CA LEU A 61 9.22 1.85 13.55
C LEU A 61 8.72 2.03 14.99
N ASN A 62 9.61 2.45 15.87
CA ASN A 62 9.34 2.63 17.30
C ASN A 62 8.26 3.68 17.51
N ASN A 63 7.18 3.33 18.07
CA ASN A 63 6.05 4.12 18.59
C ASN A 63 4.78 3.28 18.61
N ARG A 64 4.94 1.96 18.71
CA ARG A 64 3.84 0.99 18.81
C ARG A 64 2.79 1.33 19.86
N ARG A 65 3.15 2.09 20.88
CA ARG A 65 2.21 2.57 21.93
C ARG A 65 1.10 3.46 21.35
N LEU A 66 1.30 4.04 20.16
CA LEU A 66 0.30 4.82 19.44
C LEU A 66 -0.71 3.93 18.70
N ILE A 67 -0.31 2.69 18.35
CA ILE A 67 -1.15 1.72 17.66
C ILE A 67 -1.91 0.91 18.72
N LYS A 68 -3.21 0.97 18.66
CA LYS A 68 -4.12 0.23 19.53
C LYS A 68 -4.72 -0.95 18.75
N PRO A 69 -4.79 -2.13 19.35
CA PRO A 69 -5.50 -3.25 18.74
C PRO A 69 -6.96 -2.89 18.45
N LEU A 70 -7.51 -3.45 17.38
CA LEU A 70 -8.95 -3.34 17.09
C LEU A 70 -9.76 -3.88 18.28
N GLY A 71 -10.78 -3.14 18.71
CA GLY A 71 -11.59 -3.47 19.88
C GLY A 71 -11.06 -2.90 21.22
N SER A 72 -9.90 -2.21 21.21
CA SER A 72 -9.43 -1.49 22.40
C SER A 72 -10.45 -0.44 22.84
N LYS A 73 -10.58 -0.26 24.16
CA LYS A 73 -11.30 0.89 24.71
C LYS A 73 -10.52 2.16 24.39
N ILE A 74 -11.06 2.98 23.49
CA ILE A 74 -10.51 4.27 23.11
C ILE A 74 -11.48 5.38 23.50
N LYS A 75 -10.94 6.53 23.87
CA LYS A 75 -11.75 7.75 24.04
C LYS A 75 -12.41 8.10 22.71
N LEU A 76 -13.66 8.54 22.73
CA LEU A 76 -14.37 8.92 21.53
C LEU A 76 -13.61 10.04 20.80
N PRO A 77 -13.18 9.82 19.54
CA PRO A 77 -12.47 10.84 18.80
C PRO A 77 -13.43 11.94 18.29
N GLU A 78 -12.92 13.16 18.16
CA GLU A 78 -13.66 14.28 17.56
C GLU A 78 -13.61 14.26 16.02
N ALA A 79 -12.58 13.64 15.44
CA ALA A 79 -12.41 13.47 14.01
C ALA A 79 -11.62 12.18 13.71
N ALA A 80 -11.72 11.66 12.48
CA ALA A 80 -10.94 10.52 12.05
C ALA A 80 -10.14 10.84 10.79
N PHE A 81 -8.85 10.53 10.81
CA PHE A 81 -7.98 10.52 9.65
C PHE A 81 -8.00 9.16 8.98
N ILE A 82 -8.20 9.17 7.68
CA ILE A 82 -8.12 8.00 6.80
C ILE A 82 -6.94 8.26 5.86
N LEU A 83 -5.88 7.48 6.03
CA LEU A 83 -4.62 7.67 5.30
C LEU A 83 -4.45 6.59 4.25
N ASP A 84 -3.87 6.97 3.13
CA ASP A 84 -3.47 6.05 2.06
C ASP A 84 -4.61 5.13 1.59
N CYS A 85 -5.80 5.67 1.49
CA CYS A 85 -7.01 4.92 1.27
C CYS A 85 -7.86 5.53 0.17
N SER A 86 -7.97 4.85 -0.97
CA SER A 86 -8.75 5.33 -2.11
C SER A 86 -10.28 5.27 -1.91
N ASP A 87 -10.74 4.42 -0.97
CA ASP A 87 -12.13 4.26 -0.60
C ASP A 87 -12.26 3.90 0.89
N PHE A 88 -13.33 4.39 1.54
CA PHE A 88 -13.52 4.18 2.98
C PHE A 88 -13.68 2.71 3.38
N ASN A 89 -14.25 1.88 2.51
CA ASN A 89 -14.43 0.45 2.80
C ASN A 89 -13.11 -0.31 2.89
N ARG A 90 -12.02 0.24 2.32
CA ARG A 90 -10.67 -0.33 2.45
C ARG A 90 -10.11 -0.31 3.87
N CYS A 91 -10.70 0.49 4.78
CA CYS A 91 -10.36 0.46 6.20
C CYS A 91 -10.88 -0.79 6.93
N GLY A 92 -11.58 -1.69 6.23
CA GLY A 92 -12.09 -2.95 6.77
C GLY A 92 -13.03 -2.75 7.96
N LYS A 93 -12.82 -3.51 9.03
CA LYS A 93 -13.68 -3.44 10.24
C LYS A 93 -13.58 -2.11 10.97
N VAL A 94 -12.46 -1.38 10.82
CA VAL A 94 -12.30 -0.06 11.46
C VAL A 94 -13.35 0.92 10.95
N ALA A 95 -13.71 0.86 9.67
CA ALA A 95 -14.78 1.67 9.10
C ALA A 95 -16.12 1.55 9.86
N LYS A 96 -16.39 0.38 10.46
CA LYS A 96 -17.63 0.09 11.20
C LYS A 96 -17.63 0.67 12.61
N ILE A 97 -16.47 0.88 13.21
CA ILE A 97 -16.35 1.40 14.59
C ILE A 97 -16.15 2.92 14.63
N ILE A 98 -15.85 3.56 13.52
CA ILE A 98 -15.78 5.02 13.43
C ILE A 98 -17.19 5.59 13.56
N PRO A 99 -17.45 6.48 14.56
CA PRO A 99 -18.78 7.04 14.77
C PRO A 99 -19.23 7.85 13.55
N LYS A 100 -20.44 7.61 13.05
CA LYS A 100 -21.00 8.29 11.86
C LYS A 100 -21.07 9.82 11.99
N LYS A 101 -21.09 10.35 13.22
CA LYS A 101 -21.26 11.78 13.51
C LYS A 101 -19.97 12.58 13.43
N ILE A 102 -18.79 11.94 13.48
CA ILE A 102 -17.51 12.63 13.41
C ILE A 102 -17.07 12.87 11.97
N PRO A 103 -16.37 13.98 11.68
CA PRO A 103 -15.88 14.22 10.33
C PRO A 103 -14.72 13.28 9.98
N LEU A 104 -14.78 12.74 8.76
CA LEU A 104 -13.68 12.02 8.14
C LEU A 104 -12.77 13.01 7.42
N ILE A 105 -11.46 12.79 7.51
CA ILE A 105 -10.41 13.56 6.86
C ILE A 105 -9.52 12.57 6.11
N ALA A 106 -9.54 12.61 4.79
CA ALA A 106 -8.70 11.76 3.95
C ALA A 106 -7.42 12.48 3.51
N ILE A 107 -6.29 11.78 3.63
CA ILE A 107 -4.99 12.17 3.06
C ILE A 107 -4.55 10.99 2.20
N ASP A 108 -4.45 11.20 0.89
CA ASP A 108 -4.22 10.12 -0.06
C ASP A 108 -3.56 10.59 -1.35
N HIS A 109 -2.79 9.73 -1.98
CA HIS A 109 -2.15 10.00 -3.25
C HIS A 109 -2.68 9.14 -4.40
N HIS A 110 -3.68 8.30 -4.16
CA HIS A 110 -4.26 7.44 -5.17
C HIS A 110 -5.09 8.23 -6.20
N ILE A 111 -4.87 7.99 -7.49
CA ILE A 111 -5.67 8.56 -8.59
C ILE A 111 -7.13 8.13 -8.49
N SER A 112 -7.38 6.91 -7.96
CA SER A 112 -8.71 6.31 -7.84
C SER A 112 -9.49 6.76 -6.59
N ASN A 113 -8.99 7.74 -5.83
CA ASN A 113 -9.66 8.19 -4.61
C ASN A 113 -11.08 8.70 -4.89
N SER A 114 -12.06 8.12 -4.21
CA SER A 114 -13.50 8.44 -4.37
C SER A 114 -13.93 9.74 -3.68
N GLN A 115 -13.03 10.45 -3.02
CA GLN A 115 -13.27 11.68 -2.25
C GLN A 115 -14.37 11.53 -1.18
N PHE A 116 -14.42 10.40 -0.51
CA PHE A 116 -15.46 9.96 0.42
C PHE A 116 -15.53 10.75 1.74
N ALA A 117 -14.46 11.47 2.09
CA ALA A 117 -14.37 12.18 3.36
C ALA A 117 -14.96 13.60 3.29
N LYS A 118 -15.29 14.17 4.45
CA LYS A 118 -15.68 15.59 4.57
C LYS A 118 -14.57 16.54 4.13
N ILE A 119 -13.31 16.16 4.42
CA ILE A 119 -12.11 16.87 3.99
C ILE A 119 -11.23 15.88 3.26
N ASN A 120 -10.96 16.13 1.97
CA ASN A 120 -10.08 15.29 1.15
C ASN A 120 -8.88 16.12 0.72
N TRP A 121 -7.69 15.72 1.15
CA TRP A 121 -6.44 16.22 0.63
C TRP A 121 -5.79 15.11 -0.20
N VAL A 122 -6.11 15.12 -1.49
CA VAL A 122 -5.69 14.09 -2.44
C VAL A 122 -4.70 14.70 -3.44
N LYS A 123 -3.52 14.09 -3.57
CA LYS A 123 -2.43 14.54 -4.47
C LYS A 123 -1.86 13.39 -5.30
N PRO A 124 -2.47 13.03 -6.44
CA PRO A 124 -2.02 11.91 -7.27
C PRO A 124 -0.59 12.03 -7.85
N LYS A 125 0.01 13.22 -7.77
CA LYS A 125 1.40 13.45 -8.18
C LYS A 125 2.41 13.31 -7.04
N SER A 126 1.96 13.11 -5.81
CA SER A 126 2.84 12.81 -4.68
C SER A 126 3.35 11.38 -4.79
N SER A 127 4.57 11.14 -4.39
CA SER A 127 5.17 9.80 -4.47
C SER A 127 4.54 8.82 -3.48
N SER A 128 3.99 9.35 -2.38
CA SER A 128 3.41 8.58 -1.28
C SER A 128 2.55 9.48 -0.39
N THR A 129 1.74 8.89 0.46
CA THR A 129 1.06 9.60 1.55
C THR A 129 2.08 10.15 2.55
N GLY A 130 3.21 9.46 2.77
CA GLY A 130 4.32 9.95 3.60
C GLY A 130 4.93 11.25 3.08
N GLU A 131 5.09 11.43 1.77
CA GLU A 131 5.53 12.71 1.19
C GLU A 131 4.52 13.83 1.50
N MET A 132 3.23 13.53 1.47
CA MET A 132 2.19 14.51 1.83
C MET A 132 2.26 14.87 3.33
N ILE A 133 2.44 13.91 4.21
CA ILE A 133 2.62 14.19 5.65
C ILE A 133 3.89 15.00 5.89
N TYR A 134 4.99 14.74 5.16
CA TYR A 134 6.18 15.58 5.20
C TYR A 134 5.85 17.05 4.83
N GLU A 135 5.09 17.28 3.76
CA GLU A 135 4.61 18.63 3.41
C GLU A 135 3.75 19.27 4.52
N LEU A 136 2.92 18.47 5.19
CA LEU A 136 2.12 18.93 6.32
C LEU A 136 2.98 19.41 7.48
N TYR A 137 4.06 18.68 7.83
CA TYR A 137 5.04 19.12 8.84
C TYR A 137 5.63 20.48 8.48
N LYS A 138 6.05 20.67 7.23
CA LYS A 138 6.60 21.94 6.72
C LYS A 138 5.57 23.07 6.81
N ALA A 139 4.35 22.82 6.36
CA ALA A 139 3.28 23.83 6.34
C ALA A 139 2.84 24.25 7.75
N MET A 140 2.84 23.33 8.71
CA MET A 140 2.53 23.60 10.12
C MET A 140 3.74 24.07 10.94
N LYS A 141 4.92 24.17 10.31
CA LYS A 141 6.19 24.57 10.96
C LYS A 141 6.51 23.69 12.19
N VAL A 142 6.17 22.39 12.10
CA VAL A 142 6.52 21.40 13.12
C VAL A 142 7.91 20.85 12.81
N LYS A 143 8.80 20.86 13.81
CA LYS A 143 10.15 20.29 13.67
C LYS A 143 10.08 18.76 13.57
N PHE A 144 10.82 18.20 12.64
CA PHE A 144 11.00 16.74 12.59
C PHE A 144 11.80 16.27 13.81
N THR A 145 11.45 15.10 14.28
CA THR A 145 12.24 14.33 15.24
C THR A 145 12.85 13.13 14.52
N ARG A 146 13.83 12.46 15.11
CA ARG A 146 14.37 11.20 14.58
C ARG A 146 13.27 10.17 14.34
N ALA A 147 12.28 10.09 15.23
CA ALA A 147 11.15 9.16 15.11
C ALA A 147 10.26 9.50 13.91
N SER A 148 9.85 10.76 13.74
CA SER A 148 9.02 11.16 12.60
C SER A 148 9.78 11.06 11.28
N ALA A 149 11.08 11.38 11.27
CA ALA A 149 11.93 11.25 10.10
C ALA A 149 12.07 9.78 9.68
N LEU A 150 12.26 8.86 10.63
CA LEU A 150 12.30 7.42 10.37
C LEU A 150 11.00 6.92 9.73
N CYS A 151 9.85 7.31 10.29
CA CYS A 151 8.54 6.93 9.76
C CYS A 151 8.32 7.47 8.34
N LEU A 152 8.56 8.75 8.10
CA LEU A 152 8.36 9.38 6.80
C LEU A 152 9.33 8.87 5.74
N TYR A 153 10.60 8.65 6.09
CA TYR A 153 11.55 8.07 5.15
C TYR A 153 11.16 6.65 4.74
N THR A 154 10.72 5.84 5.71
CA THR A 154 10.22 4.49 5.42
C THR A 154 9.02 4.53 4.48
N ALA A 155 8.03 5.37 4.76
CA ALA A 155 6.84 5.56 3.93
C ALA A 155 7.21 5.92 2.48
N ILE A 156 8.05 6.94 2.30
CA ILE A 156 8.50 7.39 0.98
C ILE A 156 9.31 6.30 0.27
N MET A 157 10.24 5.65 0.98
CA MET A 157 11.09 4.62 0.39
C MET A 157 10.28 3.42 -0.09
N THR A 158 9.32 2.96 0.68
CA THR A 158 8.53 1.77 0.32
C THR A 158 7.65 2.02 -0.88
N ASP A 159 6.90 3.11 -0.91
CA ASP A 159 5.95 3.39 -1.98
C ASP A 159 6.62 3.85 -3.29
N THR A 160 7.86 4.29 -3.22
CA THR A 160 8.70 4.56 -4.40
C THR A 160 9.50 3.34 -4.86
N GLY A 161 9.33 2.18 -4.22
CA GLY A 161 10.12 0.98 -4.49
C GLY A 161 11.63 1.25 -4.35
N SER A 162 12.04 1.90 -3.27
CA SER A 162 13.40 2.39 -3.04
C SER A 162 13.85 3.39 -4.12
N PHE A 163 13.01 4.38 -4.40
CA PHE A 163 13.23 5.47 -5.35
C PHE A 163 13.37 5.04 -6.83
N ARG A 164 12.87 3.84 -7.19
CA ARG A 164 12.95 3.31 -8.57
C ARG A 164 11.70 3.56 -9.42
N TYR A 165 10.55 3.83 -8.78
CA TYR A 165 9.31 3.99 -9.52
C TYR A 165 9.18 5.38 -10.13
N SER A 166 8.34 5.49 -11.17
CA SER A 166 8.09 6.74 -11.90
C SER A 166 7.40 7.82 -11.07
N THR A 167 6.89 7.48 -9.90
CA THR A 167 6.35 8.42 -8.91
C THR A 167 7.46 9.21 -8.20
N THR A 168 8.70 8.71 -8.23
CA THR A 168 9.87 9.39 -7.65
C THR A 168 10.18 10.67 -8.41
N SER A 169 10.22 11.79 -7.72
CA SER A 169 10.49 13.12 -8.26
C SER A 169 11.66 13.79 -7.54
N TYR A 170 12.09 14.96 -8.02
CA TYR A 170 13.08 15.76 -7.31
C TYR A 170 12.60 16.14 -5.89
N LYS A 171 11.30 16.39 -5.70
CA LYS A 171 10.73 16.71 -4.39
C LYS A 171 10.80 15.51 -3.45
N THR A 172 10.59 14.31 -3.96
CA THR A 172 10.74 13.06 -3.22
C THR A 172 12.17 12.92 -2.69
N HIS A 173 13.19 13.17 -3.55
CA HIS A 173 14.58 13.16 -3.13
C HIS A 173 14.94 14.30 -2.17
N GLN A 174 14.36 15.50 -2.33
CA GLN A 174 14.54 16.59 -1.37
C GLN A 174 13.99 16.22 0.01
N ALA A 175 12.78 15.64 0.07
CA ALA A 175 12.19 15.16 1.32
C ALA A 175 13.09 14.10 1.97
N ALA A 176 13.51 13.09 1.21
CA ALA A 176 14.41 12.05 1.69
C ALA A 176 15.73 12.61 2.23
N ALA A 177 16.37 13.53 1.51
CA ALA A 177 17.62 14.18 1.91
C ALA A 177 17.45 14.98 3.22
N GLU A 178 16.35 15.74 3.38
CA GLU A 178 16.08 16.47 4.62
C GLU A 178 15.86 15.52 5.79
N LEU A 179 15.11 14.42 5.59
CA LEU A 179 14.85 13.43 6.64
C LEU A 179 16.11 12.70 7.10
N LEU A 180 17.06 12.43 6.23
CA LEU A 180 18.36 11.81 6.58
C LEU A 180 19.19 12.66 7.54
N ARG A 181 18.98 13.98 7.61
CA ARG A 181 19.65 14.87 8.57
C ARG A 181 19.30 14.58 10.03
N PHE A 182 18.27 13.78 10.29
CA PHE A 182 17.81 13.42 11.65
C PHE A 182 18.44 12.13 12.18
N ASN A 183 19.63 11.80 11.72
CA ASN A 183 20.41 10.64 12.18
C ASN A 183 19.66 9.32 12.07
N ILE A 184 18.98 9.12 10.95
CA ILE A 184 18.40 7.83 10.52
C ILE A 184 19.36 7.19 9.50
N SER A 185 19.35 5.85 9.41
CA SER A 185 20.18 5.12 8.47
C SER A 185 19.31 4.51 7.36
N ALA A 186 19.49 4.98 6.13
CA ALA A 186 18.81 4.44 4.96
C ALA A 186 19.08 2.94 4.78
N ASP A 187 20.35 2.52 5.01
CA ASP A 187 20.75 1.11 4.95
C ASP A 187 19.97 0.25 5.96
N LYS A 188 19.95 0.65 7.24
CA LYS A 188 19.19 -0.09 8.28
C LYS A 188 17.69 -0.14 8.00
N ILE A 189 17.11 0.92 7.45
CA ILE A 189 15.71 0.95 7.03
C ILE A 189 15.50 -0.08 5.91
N TYR A 190 16.35 -0.05 4.89
CA TYR A 190 16.29 -1.00 3.78
C TYR A 190 16.42 -2.45 4.24
N GLN A 191 17.39 -2.73 5.12
CA GLN A 191 17.59 -4.06 5.70
C GLN A 191 16.33 -4.56 6.43
N ASN A 192 15.74 -3.75 7.29
CA ASN A 192 14.52 -4.13 8.02
C ASN A 192 13.34 -4.40 7.07
N VAL A 193 13.16 -3.58 6.04
CA VAL A 193 12.02 -3.70 5.12
C VAL A 193 12.20 -4.84 4.13
N TYR A 194 13.40 -5.01 3.54
CA TYR A 194 13.60 -5.89 2.39
C TYR A 194 14.57 -7.06 2.61
N GLN A 195 15.33 -7.07 3.70
CA GLN A 195 16.31 -8.13 4.00
C GLN A 195 15.97 -8.90 5.27
N SER A 196 14.70 -8.92 5.64
CA SER A 196 14.18 -9.62 6.82
C SER A 196 13.51 -10.97 6.48
N ASN A 197 13.75 -11.49 5.28
CA ASN A 197 13.17 -12.75 4.84
C ASN A 197 13.67 -13.93 5.69
N SER A 198 12.77 -14.80 6.08
CA SER A 198 13.12 -16.08 6.72
C SER A 198 13.57 -17.11 5.68
N TYR A 199 14.17 -18.20 6.14
CA TYR A 199 14.47 -19.33 5.26
C TYR A 199 13.21 -19.90 4.59
N ALA A 200 12.08 -19.91 5.30
CA ALA A 200 10.79 -20.34 4.75
C ALA A 200 10.34 -19.45 3.58
N ASP A 201 10.60 -18.13 3.65
CA ASP A 201 10.29 -17.20 2.56
C ASP A 201 11.10 -17.50 1.31
N LEU A 202 12.38 -17.88 1.48
CA LEU A 202 13.23 -18.29 0.36
C LEU A 202 12.77 -19.63 -0.25
N LEU A 203 12.30 -20.57 0.57
CA LEU A 203 11.71 -21.82 0.05
C LEU A 203 10.41 -21.55 -0.74
N LEU A 204 9.60 -20.60 -0.29
CA LEU A 204 8.41 -20.17 -1.00
C LEU A 204 8.76 -19.50 -2.34
N LEU A 205 9.77 -18.64 -2.33
CA LEU A 205 10.29 -18.03 -3.55
C LEU A 205 10.80 -19.09 -4.54
N LYS A 206 11.55 -20.08 -4.04
CA LYS A 206 12.01 -21.21 -4.86
C LYS A 206 10.84 -21.94 -5.52
N GLU A 207 9.80 -22.31 -4.76
CA GLU A 207 8.61 -22.98 -5.30
C GLU A 207 7.91 -22.11 -6.36
N ALA A 208 7.79 -20.83 -6.11
CA ALA A 208 7.22 -19.90 -7.09
C ALA A 208 8.04 -19.88 -8.38
N LEU A 209 9.38 -19.77 -8.27
CA LEU A 209 10.27 -19.74 -9.44
C LEU A 209 10.23 -21.05 -10.21
N ASP A 210 10.15 -22.20 -9.54
CA ASP A 210 10.00 -23.52 -10.18
C ASP A 210 8.70 -23.63 -10.98
N SER A 211 7.64 -22.87 -10.60
CA SER A 211 6.35 -22.83 -11.29
C SER A 211 6.27 -21.77 -12.41
N LEU A 212 7.32 -20.96 -12.60
CA LEU A 212 7.30 -19.87 -13.56
C LEU A 212 6.92 -20.37 -14.96
N SER A 213 5.92 -19.72 -15.50
CA SER A 213 5.45 -19.98 -16.88
C SER A 213 5.39 -18.65 -17.63
N ILE A 214 5.66 -18.73 -18.94
CA ILE A 214 5.62 -17.57 -19.84
C ILE A 214 4.76 -17.94 -21.05
N ASP A 215 3.94 -17.02 -21.53
CA ASP A 215 3.12 -17.24 -22.70
C ASP A 215 3.96 -17.26 -23.99
N LYS A 216 3.37 -17.82 -25.07
CA LYS A 216 4.07 -17.98 -26.35
C LYS A 216 4.59 -16.66 -26.94
N ASP A 217 3.95 -15.55 -26.62
CA ASP A 217 4.33 -14.24 -27.12
C ASP A 217 5.42 -13.56 -26.25
N GLY A 218 5.84 -14.19 -25.15
CA GLY A 218 6.85 -13.67 -24.22
C GLY A 218 6.42 -12.38 -23.48
N ARG A 219 5.09 -12.13 -23.35
CA ARG A 219 4.55 -10.89 -22.80
C ARG A 219 3.84 -11.06 -21.48
N ILE A 220 3.45 -12.30 -21.13
CA ILE A 220 2.73 -12.64 -19.91
C ILE A 220 3.53 -13.69 -19.17
N ALA A 221 3.86 -13.43 -17.90
CA ALA A 221 4.48 -14.41 -17.01
C ALA A 221 3.59 -14.68 -15.81
N TRP A 222 3.63 -15.91 -15.29
CA TRP A 222 2.87 -16.22 -14.08
C TRP A 222 3.52 -17.30 -13.25
N PHE A 223 3.12 -17.29 -11.96
CA PHE A 223 3.53 -18.25 -10.97
C PHE A 223 2.31 -18.96 -10.38
N LYS A 224 2.51 -20.17 -9.89
CA LYS A 224 1.52 -20.94 -9.13
C LYS A 224 2.13 -21.38 -7.81
N ILE A 225 1.46 -21.07 -6.71
CA ILE A 225 1.85 -21.55 -5.39
C ILE A 225 0.77 -22.51 -4.91
N ASN A 226 1.13 -23.78 -4.80
CA ASN A 226 0.18 -24.87 -4.52
C ASN A 226 0.22 -25.32 -3.05
N LYS A 227 1.30 -25.09 -2.34
CA LYS A 227 1.48 -25.64 -1.00
C LYS A 227 0.71 -24.91 0.08
N ASP A 228 0.23 -25.72 1.05
CA ASP A 228 -0.40 -25.28 2.30
C ASP A 228 0.57 -24.52 3.26
N PHE A 229 1.79 -24.22 2.83
CA PHE A 229 2.81 -23.45 3.57
C PHE A 229 2.50 -21.97 3.72
N ILE A 230 1.49 -21.51 3.02
CA ILE A 230 1.06 -20.15 3.17
C ILE A 230 -0.03 -20.15 4.23
N ASP A 231 0.38 -20.10 5.49
CA ASP A 231 -0.51 -19.66 6.55
C ASP A 231 -1.20 -18.38 6.12
N SER A 232 -2.42 -18.22 6.57
CA SER A 232 -3.25 -17.05 6.29
C SER A 232 -2.58 -15.71 6.61
N ASP A 233 -1.48 -15.77 7.31
CA ASP A 233 -0.69 -14.64 7.80
C ASP A 233 0.57 -14.38 6.96
N THR A 234 0.72 -15.07 5.78
CA THR A 234 1.78 -14.70 4.84
C THR A 234 1.57 -13.25 4.41
N PRO A 235 2.46 -12.33 4.79
CA PRO A 235 2.32 -10.91 4.50
C PRO A 235 2.15 -10.66 3.01
N ALA A 236 1.39 -9.63 2.64
CA ALA A 236 1.22 -9.22 1.24
C ALA A 236 2.58 -8.99 0.56
N ASP A 237 3.57 -8.51 1.31
CA ASP A 237 4.93 -8.22 0.87
C ASP A 237 5.66 -9.43 0.26
N GLN A 238 5.41 -10.65 0.73
CA GLN A 238 6.05 -11.86 0.18
C GLN A 238 5.57 -12.18 -1.24
N THR A 239 4.28 -11.97 -1.51
CA THR A 239 3.72 -12.15 -2.87
C THR A 239 4.18 -11.06 -3.82
N GLU A 240 4.45 -9.86 -3.33
CA GLU A 240 4.99 -8.75 -4.13
C GLU A 240 6.41 -9.02 -4.59
N ASN A 241 7.27 -9.50 -3.70
CA ASN A 241 8.65 -9.89 -4.03
C ASN A 241 8.70 -10.93 -5.15
N ILE A 242 7.81 -11.93 -5.15
CA ILE A 242 7.74 -12.96 -6.21
C ILE A 242 7.41 -12.33 -7.57
N LEU A 243 6.40 -11.46 -7.64
CA LEU A 243 6.00 -10.82 -8.90
C LEU A 243 7.06 -9.87 -9.45
N ASP A 244 7.89 -9.28 -8.59
CA ASP A 244 9.01 -8.45 -9.01
C ASP A 244 10.07 -9.23 -9.78
N PHE A 245 10.25 -10.53 -9.50
CA PHE A 245 11.15 -11.37 -10.31
C PHE A 245 10.63 -11.53 -11.74
N ALA A 246 9.35 -11.79 -11.95
CA ALA A 246 8.79 -11.85 -13.30
C ALA A 246 8.90 -10.50 -14.05
N ARG A 247 8.74 -9.39 -13.36
CA ARG A 247 8.87 -8.05 -13.95
C ARG A 247 10.29 -7.74 -14.44
N ARG A 248 11.32 -8.45 -13.96
CA ARG A 248 12.71 -8.31 -14.42
C ARG A 248 12.94 -8.99 -15.77
N ILE A 249 12.09 -9.92 -16.16
CA ILE A 249 12.21 -10.63 -17.44
C ILE A 249 11.94 -9.63 -18.58
N ARG A 250 12.86 -9.59 -19.54
CA ARG A 250 12.74 -8.72 -20.72
C ARG A 250 11.52 -9.13 -21.56
N GLY A 251 10.68 -8.17 -21.95
CA GLY A 251 9.49 -8.42 -22.76
C GLY A 251 8.20 -8.63 -21.97
N ILE A 252 8.26 -8.98 -20.69
CA ILE A 252 7.05 -9.15 -19.87
C ILE A 252 6.36 -7.82 -19.61
N GLU A 253 5.11 -7.72 -20.00
CA GLU A 253 4.23 -6.57 -19.79
C GLU A 253 3.27 -6.75 -18.63
N VAL A 254 2.79 -7.99 -18.42
CA VAL A 254 1.91 -8.35 -17.31
C VAL A 254 2.43 -9.63 -16.65
N CYS A 255 2.45 -9.64 -15.33
CA CYS A 255 2.67 -10.87 -14.58
C CYS A 255 1.60 -11.06 -13.51
N PHE A 256 1.34 -12.32 -13.17
CA PHE A 256 0.40 -12.64 -12.10
C PHE A 256 0.82 -13.87 -11.30
N LEU A 257 0.32 -13.91 -10.06
CA LEU A 257 0.51 -15.01 -9.14
C LEU A 257 -0.85 -15.63 -8.83
N LEU A 258 -0.94 -16.93 -8.93
CA LEU A 258 -2.09 -17.73 -8.52
C LEU A 258 -1.80 -18.42 -7.20
N LYS A 259 -2.67 -18.23 -6.21
CA LYS A 259 -2.55 -18.78 -4.86
C LYS A 259 -3.90 -19.33 -4.41
N LYS A 260 -3.95 -20.52 -3.80
CA LYS A 260 -5.18 -21.01 -3.16
C LYS A 260 -5.58 -20.09 -2.02
N SER A 261 -6.87 -19.76 -1.92
CA SER A 261 -7.42 -19.09 -0.75
C SER A 261 -7.59 -20.07 0.42
N LYS A 262 -7.82 -19.56 1.63
CA LYS A 262 -8.01 -20.35 2.86
C LYS A 262 -9.09 -21.43 2.72
N ASP A 263 -10.15 -21.16 1.98
CA ASP A 263 -11.28 -22.07 1.76
C ASP A 263 -10.99 -23.18 0.72
N LYS A 264 -9.78 -23.19 0.14
CA LYS A 264 -9.31 -24.13 -0.92
C LYS A 264 -10.21 -24.21 -2.16
N LYS A 265 -11.32 -23.46 -2.21
CA LYS A 265 -12.29 -23.45 -3.31
C LYS A 265 -12.04 -22.30 -4.29
N ASN A 266 -11.33 -21.29 -3.85
CA ASN A 266 -11.07 -20.08 -4.59
C ASN A 266 -9.56 -19.91 -4.83
N ILE A 267 -9.22 -19.27 -5.94
CA ILE A 267 -7.86 -18.89 -6.29
C ILE A 267 -7.74 -17.38 -6.18
N ARG A 268 -6.85 -16.91 -5.34
CA ARG A 268 -6.46 -15.51 -5.30
C ARG A 268 -5.48 -15.22 -6.42
N VAL A 269 -5.71 -14.13 -7.13
CA VAL A 269 -4.91 -13.67 -8.26
C VAL A 269 -4.34 -12.31 -7.91
N ASN A 270 -3.03 -12.19 -7.87
CA ASN A 270 -2.33 -10.92 -7.75
C ASN A 270 -1.74 -10.57 -9.11
N LEU A 271 -2.02 -9.37 -9.61
CA LEU A 271 -1.61 -8.90 -10.94
C LEU A 271 -0.66 -7.71 -10.81
N ARG A 272 0.37 -7.70 -11.65
CA ARG A 272 1.27 -6.56 -11.82
C ARG A 272 1.48 -6.29 -13.30
N SER A 273 1.65 -5.03 -13.67
CA SER A 273 1.99 -4.65 -15.05
C SER A 273 3.19 -3.71 -15.10
N ARG A 274 3.79 -3.67 -16.29
CA ARG A 274 4.86 -2.73 -16.63
C ARG A 274 4.36 -1.77 -17.69
N GLY A 275 4.19 -0.51 -17.32
CA GLY A 275 3.87 0.56 -18.27
C GLY A 275 2.40 0.69 -18.65
N LYS A 276 2.01 0.31 -19.88
CA LYS A 276 0.74 0.73 -20.49
C LYS A 276 -0.49 -0.07 -20.08
N ILE A 277 -0.33 -1.32 -19.67
CA ILE A 277 -1.46 -2.22 -19.36
C ILE A 277 -2.06 -1.89 -18.00
N ASP A 278 -3.37 -1.64 -17.99
CA ASP A 278 -4.13 -1.38 -16.78
C ASP A 278 -4.69 -2.70 -16.20
N VAL A 279 -3.99 -3.27 -15.21
CA VAL A 279 -4.42 -4.51 -14.56
C VAL A 279 -5.59 -4.34 -13.61
N SER A 280 -5.94 -3.10 -13.22
CA SER A 280 -7.13 -2.86 -12.42
C SER A 280 -8.41 -3.22 -13.17
N LYS A 281 -8.47 -2.94 -14.47
CA LYS A 281 -9.58 -3.32 -15.35
C LYS A 281 -9.72 -4.85 -15.51
N ILE A 282 -8.59 -5.56 -15.41
CA ILE A 282 -8.58 -7.02 -15.42
C ILE A 282 -9.17 -7.55 -14.12
N ALA A 283 -8.69 -7.05 -12.99
CA ALA A 283 -9.18 -7.44 -11.66
C ALA A 283 -10.67 -7.11 -11.48
N GLN A 284 -11.12 -5.91 -11.89
CA GLN A 284 -12.52 -5.47 -11.82
C GLN A 284 -13.45 -6.40 -12.61
N TYR A 285 -13.04 -6.90 -13.76
CA TYR A 285 -13.84 -7.86 -14.54
C TYR A 285 -14.16 -9.15 -13.75
N PHE A 286 -13.31 -9.51 -12.79
CA PHE A 286 -13.50 -10.67 -11.90
C PHE A 286 -13.97 -10.26 -10.49
N GLY A 287 -14.53 -9.06 -10.33
CA GLY A 287 -15.03 -8.58 -9.03
C GLY A 287 -13.96 -8.15 -8.04
N GLY A 288 -12.74 -7.94 -8.51
CA GLY A 288 -11.61 -7.43 -7.72
C GLY A 288 -11.34 -5.94 -7.94
N GLY A 289 -10.11 -5.49 -7.64
CA GLY A 289 -9.72 -4.09 -7.79
C GLY A 289 -8.24 -3.86 -7.51
N GLY A 290 -7.85 -2.58 -7.43
CA GLY A 290 -6.49 -2.13 -7.17
C GLY A 290 -6.07 -0.99 -8.09
N HIS A 291 -4.75 -0.82 -8.21
CA HIS A 291 -4.14 0.22 -9.02
C HIS A 291 -3.94 -0.22 -10.48
N LYS A 292 -3.66 0.76 -11.35
CA LYS A 292 -3.33 0.53 -12.76
C LYS A 292 -2.26 -0.56 -12.94
N ASN A 293 -1.21 -0.53 -12.13
CA ASN A 293 -0.05 -1.43 -12.26
C ASN A 293 -0.02 -2.56 -11.21
N ALA A 294 -0.94 -2.54 -10.24
CA ALA A 294 -1.00 -3.49 -9.13
C ALA A 294 -2.44 -3.73 -8.70
N SER A 295 -2.98 -4.92 -8.92
CA SER A 295 -4.36 -5.24 -8.56
C SER A 295 -4.53 -6.72 -8.25
N GLY A 296 -5.68 -7.08 -7.69
CA GLY A 296 -5.98 -8.45 -7.34
C GLY A 296 -7.46 -8.77 -7.40
N CYS A 297 -7.76 -10.06 -7.57
CA CYS A 297 -9.11 -10.60 -7.52
C CYS A 297 -9.10 -12.01 -6.94
N THR A 298 -10.28 -12.54 -6.67
CA THR A 298 -10.46 -13.92 -6.21
C THR A 298 -11.44 -14.61 -7.14
N ILE A 299 -11.06 -15.76 -7.68
CA ILE A 299 -11.85 -16.49 -8.69
C ILE A 299 -12.08 -17.91 -8.23
N LYS A 300 -13.31 -18.39 -8.30
CA LYS A 300 -13.68 -19.77 -8.00
C LYS A 300 -13.24 -20.69 -9.16
N GLY A 301 -12.59 -21.79 -8.82
CA GLY A 301 -12.17 -22.81 -9.80
C GLY A 301 -10.82 -23.44 -9.46
N THR A 302 -10.32 -24.29 -10.39
CA THR A 302 -8.99 -24.89 -10.32
C THR A 302 -7.92 -23.90 -10.81
N PHE A 303 -6.64 -24.18 -10.54
CA PHE A 303 -5.53 -23.39 -11.09
C PHE A 303 -5.60 -23.31 -12.62
N ALA A 304 -5.88 -24.43 -13.31
CA ALA A 304 -5.95 -24.46 -14.76
C ALA A 304 -7.09 -23.59 -15.32
N ASP A 305 -8.28 -23.65 -14.69
CA ASP A 305 -9.43 -22.84 -15.12
C ASP A 305 -9.16 -21.35 -14.94
N VAL A 306 -8.61 -20.97 -13.77
CA VAL A 306 -8.35 -19.56 -13.44
C VAL A 306 -7.21 -19.01 -14.31
N GLU A 307 -6.16 -19.79 -14.53
CA GLU A 307 -5.05 -19.45 -15.43
C GLU A 307 -5.58 -19.13 -16.83
N LYS A 308 -6.37 -20.04 -17.42
CA LYS A 308 -6.97 -19.86 -18.74
C LYS A 308 -7.82 -18.58 -18.82
N LYS A 309 -8.67 -18.32 -17.81
CA LYS A 309 -9.52 -17.13 -17.73
C LYS A 309 -8.69 -15.85 -17.66
N ILE A 310 -7.68 -15.81 -16.80
CA ILE A 310 -6.82 -14.63 -16.60
C ILE A 310 -6.01 -14.34 -17.86
N ILE A 311 -5.34 -15.35 -18.45
CA ILE A 311 -4.57 -15.18 -19.68
C ILE A 311 -5.47 -14.69 -20.82
N GLY A 312 -6.65 -15.28 -20.98
CA GLY A 312 -7.62 -14.86 -22.00
C GLY A 312 -8.02 -13.39 -21.83
N ARG A 313 -8.29 -12.97 -20.59
CA ARG A 313 -8.64 -11.56 -20.29
C ARG A 313 -7.48 -10.62 -20.52
N ILE A 314 -6.26 -10.96 -20.09
CA ILE A 314 -5.06 -10.17 -20.35
C ILE A 314 -4.86 -9.98 -21.86
N LYS A 315 -4.93 -11.07 -22.65
CA LYS A 315 -4.78 -11.02 -24.11
C LYS A 315 -5.82 -10.10 -24.77
N SER A 316 -7.08 -10.12 -24.30
CA SER A 316 -8.12 -9.22 -24.81
C SER A 316 -7.80 -7.75 -24.54
N VAL A 317 -7.29 -7.42 -23.37
CA VAL A 317 -6.90 -6.03 -23.00
C VAL A 317 -5.68 -5.57 -23.82
N ILE A 318 -4.70 -6.46 -24.02
CA ILE A 318 -3.52 -6.19 -24.83
C ILE A 318 -3.88 -5.92 -26.31
N LYS A 319 -4.81 -6.70 -26.88
CA LYS A 319 -5.29 -6.49 -28.26
C LYS A 319 -6.01 -5.15 -28.42
N ASN A 320 -6.91 -4.83 -27.52
CA ASN A 320 -7.70 -3.58 -27.56
C ASN A 320 -6.82 -2.33 -27.35
N GLY A 321 -5.73 -2.44 -26.58
CA GLY A 321 -4.77 -1.34 -26.40
C GLY A 321 -3.94 -1.01 -27.63
N ARG A 322 -3.83 -1.90 -28.61
CA ARG A 322 -3.15 -1.64 -29.89
C ARG A 322 -3.99 -0.81 -30.86
N HIS A 323 -5.31 -0.75 -30.71
CA HIS A 323 -6.20 0.06 -31.58
C HIS A 323 -6.30 1.53 -31.15
N ILE A 324 -5.75 1.92 -30.01
CA ILE A 324 -5.58 3.34 -29.64
C ILE A 324 -4.14 3.70 -30.03
N GLY A 325 -3.88 3.61 -31.34
CA GLY A 325 -2.61 3.91 -31.94
C GLY A 325 -2.40 5.42 -32.05
N TYR A 326 -1.19 5.81 -31.85
CA TYR A 326 -0.67 7.11 -32.20
C TYR A 326 -1.06 7.47 -33.63
N LYS A 327 -1.82 8.57 -33.80
CA LYS A 327 -1.70 9.51 -34.89
C LYS A 327 -0.92 10.71 -34.41
#